data_6fae5f5e877f2401fc7970af68efa24f
#
_entry.id   6fae5f5e877f2401fc7970af68efa24f
#
_cell.length_a   1.000
_cell.length_b   1.000
_cell.length_c   1.000
_cell.angle_alpha   90.00
_cell.angle_beta   90.00
_cell.angle_gamma   90.00
#
_symmetry.space_group_name_H-M   'P 1'
#
loop_
_entity.id
_entity.type
_entity.pdbx_description
1 polymer ?
#
loop_
_entity_poly.entity_id
_entity_poly.type
_entity_poly.pdbx_seq_one_letter_code
_entity_poly.pdbx_strand_id
1 'polypeptide(L)'
;MIRALHPIKPKLVVIGNGMAGARLLEDVLALDPALFDITVFGDEPYGNYNRILLSNVLNGTQDAKEIFLNPLAWYEENGITLHAGTRVTAIDREAKRVHAGDFAVDYDYLVFATGSKPFIPPIPGTPLRGVFAFRTLDDCRNIAEHAKQCKTAVVIGGGLLGLEAAKGLMTHNVEVTVVEMAPWLMSVQLDEAGG
;
A
#
# COMPACT_ATOMS: atom_id res chain seq x y z
N MET A 1 -20.83 -8.74 -45.12
CA MET A 1 -19.68 -8.41 -44.22
C MET A 1 -20.05 -8.91 -42.84
N ILE A 2 -19.60 -10.09 -42.45
CA ILE A 2 -19.87 -10.67 -41.11
C ILE A 2 -18.94 -9.94 -40.14
N ARG A 3 -19.51 -9.14 -39.26
CA ARG A 3 -18.78 -8.52 -38.13
C ARG A 3 -18.29 -9.67 -37.25
N ALA A 4 -16.98 -9.88 -37.19
CA ALA A 4 -16.41 -10.86 -36.27
C ALA A 4 -16.85 -10.48 -34.85
N LEU A 5 -17.66 -11.31 -34.23
CA LEU A 5 -17.98 -11.22 -32.81
C LEU A 5 -16.66 -11.49 -32.06
N HIS A 6 -16.02 -10.45 -31.54
CA HIS A 6 -14.93 -10.65 -30.61
C HIS A 6 -15.48 -11.42 -29.40
N PRO A 7 -14.84 -12.52 -29.00
CA PRO A 7 -15.29 -13.24 -27.81
C PRO A 7 -15.33 -12.28 -26.61
N ILE A 8 -16.40 -12.33 -25.84
CA ILE A 8 -16.53 -11.55 -24.61
C ILE A 8 -15.43 -12.01 -23.68
N LYS A 9 -14.52 -11.09 -23.31
CA LYS A 9 -13.43 -11.39 -22.38
C LYS A 9 -14.01 -11.66 -20.99
N PRO A 10 -13.54 -12.68 -20.26
CA PRO A 10 -13.93 -12.86 -18.86
C PRO A 10 -13.46 -11.68 -18.01
N LYS A 11 -14.26 -11.31 -17.03
CA LYS A 11 -13.99 -10.17 -16.14
C LYS A 11 -13.12 -10.61 -14.97
N LEU A 12 -11.95 -10.02 -14.86
CA LEU A 12 -11.05 -10.17 -13.71
C LEU A 12 -11.14 -8.93 -12.81
N VAL A 13 -11.59 -9.12 -11.57
CA VAL A 13 -11.56 -8.05 -10.56
C VAL A 13 -10.45 -8.34 -9.55
N VAL A 14 -9.59 -7.34 -9.32
CA VAL A 14 -8.51 -7.39 -8.33
C VAL A 14 -8.79 -6.37 -7.23
N ILE A 15 -8.90 -6.83 -5.99
CA ILE A 15 -9.08 -5.96 -4.82
C ILE A 15 -7.72 -5.77 -4.15
N GLY A 16 -7.17 -4.58 -4.27
CA GLY A 16 -5.87 -4.19 -3.73
C GLY A 16 -4.87 -3.87 -4.84
N ASN A 17 -4.38 -2.62 -4.83
CA ASN A 17 -3.41 -2.08 -5.78
C ASN A 17 -2.00 -1.97 -5.17
N GLY A 18 -1.66 -2.89 -4.27
CA GLY A 18 -0.32 -3.03 -3.71
C GLY A 18 0.62 -3.84 -4.60
N MET A 19 1.85 -4.10 -4.13
CA MET A 19 2.89 -4.79 -4.91
C MET A 19 2.45 -6.17 -5.41
N ALA A 20 1.69 -6.93 -4.61
CA ALA A 20 1.19 -8.25 -5.03
C ALA A 20 0.13 -8.16 -6.15
N GLY A 21 -0.79 -7.19 -6.04
CA GLY A 21 -1.80 -6.95 -7.09
C GLY A 21 -1.16 -6.50 -8.40
N ALA A 22 -0.22 -5.54 -8.32
CA ALA A 22 0.49 -5.05 -9.50
C ALA A 22 1.31 -6.16 -10.18
N ARG A 23 2.02 -6.98 -9.41
CA ARG A 23 2.79 -8.11 -9.96
C ARG A 23 1.87 -9.12 -10.68
N LEU A 24 0.70 -9.42 -10.10
CA LEU A 24 -0.30 -10.24 -10.77
C LEU A 24 -0.71 -9.65 -12.13
N LEU A 25 -0.98 -8.34 -12.17
CA LEU A 25 -1.37 -7.66 -13.41
C LEU A 25 -0.27 -7.75 -14.48
N GLU A 26 0.97 -7.49 -14.09
CA GLU A 26 2.13 -7.61 -14.99
C GLU A 26 2.27 -9.01 -15.55
N ASP A 27 2.14 -10.05 -14.71
CA ASP A 27 2.23 -11.45 -15.14
C ASP A 27 1.06 -11.85 -16.07
N VAL A 28 -0.16 -11.37 -15.77
CA VAL A 28 -1.34 -11.62 -16.64
C VAL A 28 -1.17 -10.95 -18.01
N LEU A 29 -0.72 -9.69 -18.04
CA LEU A 29 -0.47 -8.96 -19.28
C LEU A 29 0.68 -9.59 -20.10
N ALA A 30 1.71 -10.12 -19.44
CA ALA A 30 2.82 -10.80 -20.10
C ALA A 30 2.39 -12.13 -20.72
N LEU A 31 1.39 -12.82 -20.14
CA LEU A 31 0.82 -14.04 -20.73
C LEU A 31 -0.02 -13.73 -21.97
N ASP A 32 -1.00 -12.86 -21.84
CA ASP A 32 -1.84 -12.38 -22.92
C ASP A 32 -2.59 -11.11 -22.49
N PRO A 33 -2.29 -9.93 -23.09
CA PRO A 33 -2.99 -8.67 -22.77
C PRO A 33 -4.50 -8.69 -23.11
N ALA A 34 -4.94 -9.66 -23.91
CA ALA A 34 -6.32 -9.80 -24.30
C ALA A 34 -7.10 -10.83 -23.45
N LEU A 35 -6.46 -11.46 -22.48
CA LEU A 35 -7.01 -12.59 -21.71
C LEU A 35 -8.25 -12.19 -20.89
N PHE A 36 -8.24 -11.00 -20.26
CA PHE A 36 -9.29 -10.54 -19.38
C PHE A 36 -9.71 -9.08 -19.67
N ASP A 37 -10.92 -8.75 -19.26
CA ASP A 37 -11.36 -7.39 -18.98
C ASP A 37 -11.06 -7.11 -17.49
N ILE A 38 -10.06 -6.25 -17.22
CA ILE A 38 -9.46 -6.13 -15.89
C ILE A 38 -9.95 -4.87 -15.18
N THR A 39 -10.50 -5.05 -13.98
CA THR A 39 -10.84 -3.96 -13.06
C THR A 39 -10.07 -4.12 -11.76
N VAL A 40 -9.47 -3.03 -11.28
CA VAL A 40 -8.67 -2.99 -10.05
C VAL A 40 -9.25 -1.97 -9.08
N PHE A 41 -9.36 -2.34 -7.80
CA PHE A 41 -9.73 -1.41 -6.73
C PHE A 41 -8.53 -1.16 -5.83
N GLY A 42 -8.18 0.12 -5.64
CA GLY A 42 -7.13 0.59 -4.73
C GLY A 42 -7.69 1.53 -3.68
N ASP A 43 -7.40 1.28 -2.40
CA ASP A 43 -7.85 2.13 -1.28
C ASP A 43 -7.10 3.48 -1.26
N GLU A 44 -5.87 3.52 -1.79
CA GLU A 44 -5.05 4.71 -1.94
C GLU A 44 -5.30 5.36 -3.32
N PRO A 45 -5.27 6.72 -3.42
CA PRO A 45 -5.58 7.45 -4.66
C PRO A 45 -4.42 7.48 -5.66
N TYR A 46 -3.55 6.48 -5.61
CA TYR A 46 -2.31 6.40 -6.37
C TYR A 46 -2.25 5.16 -7.25
N GLY A 47 -1.36 5.19 -8.25
CA GLY A 47 -0.85 4.00 -8.89
C GLY A 47 -0.03 3.14 -7.92
N ASN A 48 0.44 1.99 -8.38
CA ASN A 48 1.26 1.12 -7.55
C ASN A 48 2.65 1.73 -7.30
N TYR A 49 3.13 1.61 -6.05
CA TYR A 49 4.46 2.05 -5.66
C TYR A 49 5.16 1.01 -4.77
N ASN A 50 6.50 1.08 -4.76
CA ASN A 50 7.33 0.21 -3.94
C ASN A 50 7.30 0.65 -2.47
N ARG A 51 6.52 -0.06 -1.64
CA ARG A 51 6.38 0.25 -0.20
C ARG A 51 7.68 0.06 0.59
N ILE A 52 8.62 -0.75 0.10
CA ILE A 52 9.92 -0.94 0.75
C ILE A 52 10.73 0.36 0.76
N LEU A 53 10.50 1.23 -0.23
CA LEU A 53 11.21 2.50 -0.37
C LEU A 53 10.56 3.66 0.40
N LEU A 54 9.50 3.42 1.18
CA LEU A 54 8.86 4.47 1.98
C LEU A 54 9.83 5.08 3.02
N SER A 55 10.75 4.30 3.55
CA SER A 55 11.81 4.80 4.43
C SER A 55 12.72 5.82 3.74
N ASN A 56 13.02 5.62 2.46
CA ASN A 56 13.79 6.57 1.65
C ASN A 56 13.02 7.87 1.38
N VAL A 57 11.71 7.77 1.22
CA VAL A 57 10.85 8.95 1.09
C VAL A 57 10.77 9.71 2.40
N LEU A 58 10.63 9.01 3.53
CA LEU A 58 10.57 9.62 4.85
C LEU A 58 11.88 10.34 5.20
N ASN A 59 13.03 9.74 4.90
CA ASN A 59 14.33 10.32 5.18
C ASN A 59 14.80 11.36 4.14
N GLY A 60 14.01 11.60 3.08
CA GLY A 60 14.29 12.59 2.05
C GLY A 60 15.39 12.20 1.04
N THR A 61 15.87 10.95 1.05
CA THR A 61 16.88 10.47 0.08
C THR A 61 16.29 10.13 -1.28
N GLN A 62 14.96 10.00 -1.37
CA GLN A 62 14.25 9.69 -2.60
C GLN A 62 12.93 10.45 -2.69
N ASP A 63 12.59 10.99 -3.86
CA ASP A 63 11.30 11.63 -4.09
C ASP A 63 10.18 10.57 -4.14
N ALA A 64 9.01 10.92 -3.62
CA ALA A 64 7.84 10.07 -3.67
C ALA A 64 7.45 9.63 -5.09
N LYS A 65 7.77 10.43 -6.11
CA LYS A 65 7.50 10.11 -7.52
C LYS A 65 8.37 8.99 -8.05
N GLU A 66 9.56 8.82 -7.51
CA GLU A 66 10.55 7.84 -7.98
C GLU A 66 10.25 6.42 -7.49
N ILE A 67 9.40 6.27 -6.49
CA ILE A 67 9.04 4.96 -5.95
C ILE A 67 7.84 4.31 -6.65
N PHE A 68 7.17 5.02 -7.57
CA PHE A 68 6.07 4.43 -8.35
C PHE A 68 6.59 3.38 -9.32
N LEU A 69 5.99 2.20 -9.27
CA LEU A 69 6.25 1.09 -10.20
C LEU A 69 5.30 1.21 -11.40
N ASN A 70 4.02 1.38 -11.14
CA ASN A 70 2.98 1.52 -12.15
C ASN A 70 2.22 2.83 -11.87
N PRO A 71 2.56 3.95 -12.54
CA PRO A 71 1.81 5.21 -12.42
C PRO A 71 0.39 5.06 -13.00
N LEU A 72 -0.52 6.00 -12.73
CA LEU A 72 -1.91 5.91 -13.17
C LEU A 72 -2.04 5.72 -14.70
N ALA A 73 -1.19 6.39 -15.49
CA ALA A 73 -1.17 6.25 -16.94
C ALA A 73 -0.90 4.81 -17.42
N TRP A 74 -0.08 4.05 -16.68
CA TRP A 74 0.22 2.67 -17.01
C TRP A 74 -1.04 1.79 -17.08
N TYR A 75 -2.01 2.02 -16.20
CA TYR A 75 -3.26 1.24 -16.21
C TYR A 75 -4.09 1.55 -17.46
N GLU A 76 -4.21 2.82 -17.83
CA GLU A 76 -4.92 3.25 -19.04
C GLU A 76 -4.25 2.68 -20.30
N GLU A 77 -2.92 2.77 -20.40
CA GLU A 77 -2.13 2.25 -21.52
C GLU A 77 -2.27 0.73 -21.71
N ASN A 78 -2.51 0.00 -20.61
CA ASN A 78 -2.72 -1.45 -20.63
C ASN A 78 -4.21 -1.87 -20.64
N GLY A 79 -5.13 -0.92 -20.80
CA GLY A 79 -6.57 -1.19 -20.86
C GLY A 79 -7.16 -1.70 -19.54
N ILE A 80 -6.55 -1.36 -18.41
CA ILE A 80 -7.00 -1.73 -17.06
C ILE A 80 -7.84 -0.60 -16.48
N THR A 81 -9.04 -0.90 -16.01
CA THR A 81 -9.87 0.03 -15.27
C THR A 81 -9.41 0.07 -13.81
N LEU A 82 -8.70 1.13 -13.41
CA LEU A 82 -8.29 1.34 -12.01
C LEU A 82 -9.25 2.31 -11.30
N HIS A 83 -9.87 1.85 -10.24
CA HIS A 83 -10.60 2.67 -9.26
C HIS A 83 -9.67 3.02 -8.10
N ALA A 84 -8.79 4.01 -8.30
CA ALA A 84 -7.90 4.52 -7.26
C ALA A 84 -8.68 5.32 -6.20
N GLY A 85 -8.28 5.22 -4.92
CA GLY A 85 -8.98 5.85 -3.80
C GLY A 85 -10.35 5.24 -3.51
N THR A 86 -10.63 4.05 -4.00
CA THR A 86 -11.94 3.42 -3.93
C THR A 86 -11.88 2.12 -3.12
N ARG A 87 -12.51 2.15 -1.95
CA ARG A 87 -12.58 1.00 -1.06
C ARG A 87 -13.74 0.08 -1.42
N VAL A 88 -13.45 -1.20 -1.59
CA VAL A 88 -14.46 -2.25 -1.66
C VAL A 88 -15.10 -2.44 -0.28
N THR A 89 -16.42 -2.42 -0.23
CA THR A 89 -17.21 -2.49 1.02
C THR A 89 -17.90 -3.82 1.22
N ALA A 90 -18.28 -4.51 0.12
CA ALA A 90 -18.94 -5.81 0.18
C ALA A 90 -18.69 -6.63 -1.09
N ILE A 91 -18.87 -7.94 -0.99
CA ILE A 91 -18.79 -8.89 -2.08
C ILE A 91 -20.01 -9.80 -2.01
N ASP A 92 -20.82 -9.77 -3.07
CA ASP A 92 -21.88 -10.75 -3.29
C ASP A 92 -21.28 -11.91 -4.11
N ARG A 93 -21.12 -13.05 -3.45
CA ARG A 93 -20.52 -14.25 -4.06
C ARG A 93 -21.50 -15.00 -4.96
N GLU A 94 -22.80 -14.92 -4.67
CA GLU A 94 -23.85 -15.59 -5.47
C GLU A 94 -24.08 -14.83 -6.77
N ALA A 95 -24.23 -13.50 -6.69
CA ALA A 95 -24.35 -12.64 -7.87
C ALA A 95 -23.00 -12.39 -8.57
N LYS A 96 -21.88 -12.84 -8.01
CA LYS A 96 -20.52 -12.55 -8.48
C LYS A 96 -20.29 -11.04 -8.69
N ARG A 97 -20.51 -10.26 -7.65
CA ARG A 97 -20.46 -8.79 -7.70
C ARG A 97 -19.68 -8.19 -6.54
N VAL A 98 -18.82 -7.22 -6.87
CA VAL A 98 -18.06 -6.41 -5.90
C VAL A 98 -18.73 -5.06 -5.76
N HIS A 99 -18.96 -4.63 -4.52
CA HIS A 99 -19.55 -3.33 -4.18
C HIS A 99 -18.49 -2.37 -3.66
N ALA A 100 -18.51 -1.13 -4.16
CA ALA A 100 -17.58 -0.07 -3.77
C ALA A 100 -18.32 1.27 -3.77
N GLY A 101 -18.66 1.79 -2.59
CA GLY A 101 -19.52 2.97 -2.48
C GLY A 101 -20.87 2.75 -3.13
N ASP A 102 -21.22 3.65 -4.05
CA ASP A 102 -22.53 3.70 -4.71
C ASP A 102 -22.60 2.85 -5.98
N PHE A 103 -21.56 2.15 -6.35
CA PHE A 103 -21.55 1.31 -7.56
C PHE A 103 -21.06 -0.11 -7.30
N ALA A 104 -21.28 -0.97 -8.27
CA ALA A 104 -20.88 -2.37 -8.21
C ALA A 104 -20.34 -2.85 -9.56
N VAL A 105 -19.43 -3.81 -9.53
CA VAL A 105 -18.79 -4.42 -10.69
C VAL A 105 -18.97 -5.93 -10.65
N ASP A 106 -19.45 -6.51 -11.76
CA ASP A 106 -19.55 -7.96 -11.90
C ASP A 106 -18.18 -8.57 -12.21
N TYR A 107 -17.95 -9.81 -11.77
CA TYR A 107 -16.73 -10.55 -12.04
C TYR A 107 -16.97 -11.99 -12.44
N ASP A 108 -16.09 -12.55 -13.26
CA ASP A 108 -15.95 -13.98 -13.46
C ASP A 108 -14.89 -14.56 -12.51
N TYR A 109 -13.81 -13.81 -12.34
CA TYR A 109 -12.68 -14.11 -11.45
C TYR A 109 -12.43 -12.95 -10.50
N LEU A 110 -12.21 -13.28 -9.22
CA LEU A 110 -11.94 -12.32 -8.17
C LEU A 110 -10.65 -12.66 -7.43
N VAL A 111 -9.75 -11.67 -7.32
CA VAL A 111 -8.47 -11.82 -6.61
C VAL A 111 -8.41 -10.83 -5.45
N PHE A 112 -8.03 -11.34 -4.28
CA PHE A 112 -7.74 -10.55 -3.09
C PHE A 112 -6.24 -10.31 -2.97
N ALA A 113 -5.83 -9.05 -3.16
CA ALA A 113 -4.47 -8.57 -2.96
C ALA A 113 -4.44 -7.40 -1.96
N THR A 114 -5.33 -7.45 -0.95
CA THR A 114 -5.65 -6.34 -0.03
C THR A 114 -4.52 -6.00 0.94
N GLY A 115 -3.51 -6.84 1.04
CA GLY A 115 -2.38 -6.64 1.95
C GLY A 115 -2.79 -6.75 3.42
N SER A 116 -2.16 -5.93 4.27
CA SER A 116 -2.41 -5.89 5.71
C SER A 116 -2.56 -4.45 6.20
N LYS A 117 -3.13 -4.28 7.39
CA LYS A 117 -3.17 -3.00 8.10
C LYS A 117 -2.13 -3.01 9.22
N PRO A 118 -1.54 -1.86 9.57
CA PRO A 118 -0.69 -1.79 10.74
C PRO A 118 -1.51 -2.10 12.01
N PHE A 119 -0.94 -2.89 12.89
CA PHE A 119 -1.49 -3.06 14.22
C PHE A 119 -1.09 -1.86 15.08
N ILE A 120 -2.08 -1.15 15.58
CA ILE A 120 -1.89 -0.08 16.56
C ILE A 120 -2.26 -0.66 17.92
N PRO A 121 -1.30 -0.83 18.85
CA PRO A 121 -1.60 -1.39 20.15
C PRO A 121 -2.55 -0.46 20.93
N PRO A 122 -3.45 -1.01 21.76
CA PRO A 122 -4.44 -0.23 22.50
C PRO A 122 -3.80 0.47 23.72
N ILE A 123 -2.85 1.36 23.46
CA ILE A 123 -2.18 2.18 24.47
C ILE A 123 -2.97 3.48 24.66
N PRO A 124 -3.21 3.93 25.90
CA PRO A 124 -3.84 5.23 26.14
C PRO A 124 -3.10 6.35 25.40
N GLY A 125 -3.83 7.16 24.63
CA GLY A 125 -3.27 8.25 23.85
C GLY A 125 -3.08 7.94 22.35
N THR A 126 -3.23 6.72 21.88
CA THR A 126 -3.09 6.40 20.45
C THR A 126 -4.05 7.14 19.50
N PRO A 127 -5.25 7.62 19.91
CA PRO A 127 -6.09 8.46 19.07
C PRO A 127 -5.69 9.94 19.05
N LEU A 128 -4.65 10.35 19.78
CA LEU A 128 -4.24 11.76 19.86
C LEU A 128 -3.54 12.20 18.58
N ARG A 129 -3.62 13.52 18.30
CA ARG A 129 -2.87 14.15 17.21
C ARG A 129 -1.37 13.95 17.44
N GLY A 130 -0.65 13.60 16.37
CA GLY A 130 0.80 13.33 16.42
C GLY A 130 1.13 11.86 16.62
N VAL A 131 0.13 10.98 16.67
CA VAL A 131 0.32 9.53 16.64
C VAL A 131 0.06 9.04 15.22
N PHE A 132 1.02 8.29 14.66
CA PHE A 132 1.00 7.82 13.28
C PHE A 132 1.34 6.33 13.22
N ALA A 133 0.80 5.64 12.21
CA ALA A 133 1.38 4.41 11.71
C ALA A 133 2.38 4.74 10.58
N PHE A 134 3.28 3.81 10.25
CA PHE A 134 4.21 3.97 9.14
C PHE A 134 4.00 2.81 8.14
N ARG A 135 3.16 3.04 7.12
CA ARG A 135 2.83 2.02 6.13
C ARG A 135 2.49 2.52 4.74
N THR A 136 1.96 3.72 4.62
CA THR A 136 1.48 4.29 3.36
C THR A 136 2.29 5.52 2.97
N LEU A 137 2.15 5.95 1.71
CA LEU A 137 2.78 7.18 1.25
C LEU A 137 2.21 8.40 1.99
N ASP A 138 0.92 8.37 2.34
CA ASP A 138 0.30 9.43 3.13
C ASP A 138 0.82 9.44 4.57
N ASP A 139 1.09 8.27 5.16
CA ASP A 139 1.76 8.22 6.47
C ASP A 139 3.11 8.92 6.40
N CYS A 140 3.94 8.65 5.38
CA CYS A 140 5.23 9.33 5.19
C CYS A 140 5.07 10.85 5.14
N ARG A 141 4.13 11.35 4.35
CA ARG A 141 3.88 12.79 4.20
C ARG A 141 3.42 13.42 5.50
N ASN A 142 2.47 12.77 6.18
CA ASN A 142 1.92 13.27 7.43
C ASN A 142 2.97 13.27 8.54
N ILE A 143 3.79 12.22 8.64
CA ILE A 143 4.90 12.14 9.60
C ILE A 143 5.93 13.24 9.31
N ALA A 144 6.39 13.37 8.06
CA ALA A 144 7.39 14.36 7.67
C ALA A 144 6.90 15.80 7.92
N GLU A 145 5.63 16.09 7.63
CA GLU A 145 5.05 17.41 7.88
C GLU A 145 4.94 17.71 9.38
N HIS A 146 4.50 16.72 10.16
CA HIS A 146 4.39 16.88 11.60
C HIS A 146 5.78 17.03 12.28
N ALA A 147 6.77 16.30 11.80
CA ALA A 147 8.15 16.34 12.32
C ALA A 147 8.78 17.74 12.26
N LYS A 148 8.41 18.56 11.26
CA LYS A 148 8.90 19.95 11.15
C LYS A 148 8.57 20.83 12.38
N GLN A 149 7.56 20.44 13.15
CA GLN A 149 7.06 21.17 14.31
C GLN A 149 7.45 20.51 15.64
N CYS A 150 8.18 19.39 15.58
CA CYS A 150 8.53 18.57 16.74
C CYS A 150 10.03 18.66 17.04
N LYS A 151 10.39 18.56 18.32
CA LYS A 151 11.79 18.42 18.76
C LYS A 151 12.13 16.98 19.12
N THR A 152 11.12 16.23 19.57
CA THR A 152 11.28 14.86 20.04
C THR A 152 10.21 13.97 19.44
N ALA A 153 10.53 12.69 19.23
CA ALA A 153 9.60 11.68 18.82
C ALA A 153 9.86 10.35 19.55
N VAL A 154 8.83 9.56 19.70
CA VAL A 154 8.94 8.19 20.22
C VAL A 154 8.47 7.24 19.12
N VAL A 155 9.29 6.25 18.81
CA VAL A 155 8.94 5.13 17.91
C VAL A 155 8.67 3.91 18.77
N ILE A 156 7.46 3.36 18.66
CA ILE A 156 7.06 2.14 19.37
C ILE A 156 7.23 0.95 18.43
N GLY A 157 8.18 0.08 18.77
CA GLY A 157 8.60 -1.08 18.00
C GLY A 157 10.02 -0.93 17.47
N GLY A 158 10.91 -1.80 17.92
CA GLY A 158 12.33 -1.84 17.54
C GLY A 158 12.64 -2.85 16.43
N GLY A 159 11.63 -3.24 15.64
CA GLY A 159 11.83 -4.03 14.42
C GLY A 159 12.29 -3.17 13.24
N LEU A 160 12.49 -3.79 12.07
CA LEU A 160 13.05 -3.15 10.88
C LEU A 160 12.32 -1.84 10.51
N LEU A 161 10.99 -1.86 10.37
CA LEU A 161 10.22 -0.66 10.00
C LEU A 161 10.30 0.45 11.07
N GLY A 162 10.35 0.08 12.36
CA GLY A 162 10.49 1.05 13.43
C GLY A 162 11.84 1.74 13.39
N LEU A 163 12.93 1.01 13.17
CA LEU A 163 14.27 1.57 13.04
C LEU A 163 14.41 2.44 11.78
N GLU A 164 13.79 2.03 10.66
CA GLU A 164 13.72 2.84 9.44
C GLU A 164 12.96 4.16 9.68
N ALA A 165 11.81 4.11 10.37
CA ALA A 165 11.06 5.30 10.74
C ALA A 165 11.86 6.21 11.69
N ALA A 166 12.55 5.64 12.69
CA ALA A 166 13.43 6.37 13.59
C ALA A 166 14.53 7.09 12.82
N LYS A 167 15.22 6.38 11.93
CA LYS A 167 16.25 6.95 11.05
C LYS A 167 15.68 8.08 10.18
N GLY A 168 14.50 7.87 9.60
CA GLY A 168 13.80 8.89 8.82
C GLY A 168 13.51 10.15 9.62
N LEU A 169 12.98 10.02 10.84
CA LEU A 169 12.70 11.16 11.73
C LEU A 169 13.97 11.94 12.13
N MET A 170 15.09 11.28 12.36
CA MET A 170 16.36 11.93 12.69
C MET A 170 16.83 12.88 11.57
N THR A 171 16.52 12.60 10.31
CA THR A 171 16.87 13.51 9.20
C THR A 171 16.08 14.82 9.20
N HIS A 172 14.97 14.86 9.94
CA HIS A 172 14.16 16.07 10.17
C HIS A 172 14.59 16.86 11.43
N ASN A 173 15.78 16.58 12.00
CA ASN A 173 16.29 17.19 13.23
C ASN A 173 15.41 16.93 14.46
N VAL A 174 14.81 15.76 14.52
CA VAL A 174 14.00 15.29 15.65
C VAL A 174 14.86 14.33 16.48
N GLU A 175 14.91 14.54 17.79
CA GLU A 175 15.50 13.58 18.74
C GLU A 175 14.53 12.39 18.88
N VAL A 176 15.01 11.17 18.62
CA VAL A 176 14.17 9.99 18.56
C VAL A 176 14.51 9.00 19.66
N THR A 177 13.49 8.57 20.40
CA THR A 177 13.56 7.45 21.33
C THR A 177 12.82 6.26 20.74
N VAL A 178 13.47 5.09 20.68
CA VAL A 178 12.83 3.84 20.30
C VAL A 178 12.47 3.05 21.55
N VAL A 179 11.22 2.59 21.60
CA VAL A 179 10.71 1.74 22.70
C VAL A 179 10.38 0.38 22.12
N GLU A 180 11.03 -0.65 22.65
CA GLU A 180 10.83 -2.04 22.26
C GLU A 180 10.41 -2.88 23.47
N MET A 181 9.47 -3.79 23.26
CA MET A 181 8.97 -4.68 24.31
C MET A 181 9.87 -5.92 24.47
N ALA A 182 10.52 -6.34 23.37
CA ALA A 182 11.48 -7.43 23.40
C ALA A 182 12.78 -7.02 24.11
N PRO A 183 13.58 -7.96 24.61
CA PRO A 183 14.81 -7.66 25.35
C PRO A 183 15.89 -6.97 24.51
N TRP A 184 15.83 -7.08 23.17
CA TRP A 184 16.74 -6.39 22.23
C TRP A 184 16.02 -5.99 20.94
N LEU A 185 16.66 -5.13 20.16
CA LEU A 185 16.15 -4.66 18.87
C LEU A 185 16.22 -5.79 17.83
N MET A 186 15.27 -5.75 16.87
CA MET A 186 15.21 -6.73 15.78
C MET A 186 15.25 -8.20 16.24
N SER A 187 14.64 -8.50 17.36
CA SER A 187 14.69 -9.81 18.05
C SER A 187 14.19 -10.99 17.20
N VAL A 188 13.51 -10.75 16.07
CA VAL A 188 13.13 -11.78 15.09
C VAL A 188 14.26 -12.06 14.09
N GLN A 189 15.12 -11.08 13.81
CA GLN A 189 16.19 -11.15 12.80
C GLN A 189 17.58 -11.31 13.40
N LEU A 190 17.79 -10.81 14.61
CA LEU A 190 19.07 -10.79 15.29
C LEU A 190 19.01 -11.56 16.63
N ASP A 191 20.13 -12.08 17.04
CA ASP A 191 20.34 -12.62 18.38
C ASP A 191 20.66 -11.49 19.38
N GLU A 192 20.87 -11.86 20.67
CA GLU A 192 21.17 -10.88 21.74
C GLU A 192 22.44 -10.07 21.47
N ALA A 193 23.41 -10.63 20.76
CA ALA A 193 24.69 -9.95 20.49
C ALA A 193 24.57 -8.94 19.34
N GLY A 194 23.59 -9.10 18.46
CA GLY A 194 23.38 -8.25 17.30
C GLY A 194 22.28 -7.19 17.46
N GLY A 195 21.45 -7.30 18.51
CA GLY A 195 20.26 -6.46 18.73
C GLY A 195 20.36 -5.38 19.80
#